data_b0018959fde10f2088b55042a3addda8
#
_entry.id   b0018959fde10f2088b55042a3addda8
#
_cell.length_a   1.000
_cell.length_b   1.000
_cell.length_c   1.000
_cell.angle_alpha   90.00
_cell.angle_beta   90.00
_cell.angle_gamma   90.00
#
_symmetry.space_group_name_H-M   'P 1'
#
loop_
_entity.id
_entity.type
_entity.pdbx_description
1 polymer ?
#
loop_
_entity_poly.entity_id
_entity_poly.type
_entity_poly.pdbx_seq_one_letter_code
_entity_poly.pdbx_strand_id
1 'polypeptide(L)'
;NGLTVTNITKNGFTIIGTPASDVNITLPPATKAVYSMLLSGDGTFTGTCVGYQPINAKEFTITNSGNVDLENVDISITGTDKDKFELSGDGTTTIQPNDTLKVAVAPKDSLATGIYRATLTVTAANAQIATTELQFTVNEHDYVAVVTPPNCTEKGYTTYTCRNCSHSYKGN
;
A
#
# COMPACT_ATOMS: atom_id res chain seq x y z
N ASN A 1 -40.28 24.83 -30.25
CA ASN A 1 -40.45 24.08 -29.00
C ASN A 1 -39.92 24.92 -27.85
N GLY A 2 -40.81 25.64 -27.16
CA GLY A 2 -40.47 26.64 -26.15
C GLY A 2 -40.06 26.09 -24.77
N LEU A 3 -39.47 24.87 -24.69
CA LEU A 3 -38.99 24.32 -23.45
C LEU A 3 -37.47 24.42 -23.32
N THR A 4 -37.00 24.87 -22.17
CA THR A 4 -35.57 24.92 -21.82
C THR A 4 -35.37 24.10 -20.54
N VAL A 5 -34.34 23.23 -20.55
CA VAL A 5 -33.89 22.49 -19.36
C VAL A 5 -32.78 23.29 -18.69
N THR A 6 -32.96 23.59 -17.41
CA THR A 6 -32.01 24.37 -16.61
C THR A 6 -31.75 23.68 -15.28
N ASN A 7 -30.71 24.12 -14.54
CA ASN A 7 -30.37 23.63 -13.22
C ASN A 7 -30.22 22.10 -13.15
N ILE A 8 -29.52 21.53 -14.14
CA ILE A 8 -29.25 20.09 -14.19
C ILE A 8 -28.27 19.76 -13.07
N THR A 9 -28.72 18.95 -12.12
CA THR A 9 -27.92 18.44 -10.99
C THR A 9 -28.10 16.93 -10.90
N LYS A 10 -27.27 16.26 -10.09
CA LYS A 10 -27.45 14.83 -9.81
C LYS A 10 -28.83 14.48 -9.16
N ASN A 11 -29.52 15.46 -8.61
CA ASN A 11 -30.76 15.24 -7.87
C ASN A 11 -32.00 15.74 -8.64
N GLY A 12 -31.82 16.34 -9.82
CA GLY A 12 -32.95 16.83 -10.62
C GLY A 12 -32.60 17.91 -11.63
N PHE A 13 -33.59 18.39 -12.33
CA PHE A 13 -33.48 19.47 -13.30
C PHE A 13 -34.80 20.27 -13.31
N THR A 14 -34.73 21.46 -13.85
CA THR A 14 -35.93 22.33 -14.00
C THR A 14 -36.27 22.49 -15.48
N ILE A 15 -37.52 22.31 -15.85
CA ILE A 15 -38.02 22.61 -17.18
C ILE A 15 -38.77 23.91 -17.11
N ILE A 16 -38.43 24.85 -17.98
CA ILE A 16 -39.06 26.16 -18.08
C ILE A 16 -39.63 26.32 -19.48
N GLY A 17 -40.85 26.82 -19.59
CA GLY A 17 -41.50 27.13 -20.86
C GLY A 17 -42.89 26.55 -20.95
N THR A 18 -43.62 26.93 -22.01
CA THR A 18 -44.96 26.44 -22.30
C THR A 18 -44.89 25.55 -23.55
N PRO A 19 -45.13 24.25 -23.45
CA PRO A 19 -45.13 23.40 -24.63
C PRO A 19 -46.31 23.70 -25.55
N ALA A 20 -46.06 23.68 -26.85
CA ALA A 20 -47.12 23.83 -27.86
C ALA A 20 -47.84 22.51 -28.16
N SER A 21 -47.34 21.40 -27.62
CA SER A 21 -47.90 20.05 -27.76
C SER A 21 -47.37 19.17 -26.60
N ASP A 22 -47.92 17.96 -26.47
CA ASP A 22 -47.43 16.98 -25.52
C ASP A 22 -45.91 16.73 -25.69
N VAL A 23 -45.19 16.79 -24.59
CA VAL A 23 -43.74 16.56 -24.56
C VAL A 23 -43.42 15.27 -23.79
N ASN A 24 -42.86 14.33 -24.49
CA ASN A 24 -42.36 13.10 -23.86
C ASN A 24 -40.89 13.29 -23.44
N ILE A 25 -40.63 13.24 -22.12
CA ILE A 25 -39.30 13.38 -21.57
C ILE A 25 -38.82 12.00 -21.15
N THR A 26 -37.84 11.46 -21.87
CA THR A 26 -37.18 10.22 -21.50
C THR A 26 -35.95 10.56 -20.65
N LEU A 27 -36.00 10.19 -19.38
CA LEU A 27 -34.83 10.31 -18.51
C LEU A 27 -33.90 9.11 -18.74
N PRO A 28 -32.58 9.34 -18.78
CA PRO A 28 -31.66 8.22 -18.78
C PRO A 28 -31.83 7.42 -17.49
N PRO A 29 -31.62 6.09 -17.52
CA PRO A 29 -31.71 5.28 -16.33
C PRO A 29 -30.71 5.77 -15.28
N ALA A 30 -31.15 5.89 -14.04
CA ALA A 30 -30.24 6.22 -12.93
C ALA A 30 -29.25 5.10 -12.72
N THR A 31 -27.97 5.42 -12.78
CA THR A 31 -26.91 4.46 -12.44
C THR A 31 -26.79 4.37 -10.93
N LYS A 32 -26.92 3.15 -10.38
CA LYS A 32 -26.72 2.91 -8.95
C LYS A 32 -25.28 3.25 -8.57
N ALA A 33 -25.10 4.01 -7.48
CA ALA A 33 -23.78 4.26 -6.92
C ALA A 33 -23.13 2.94 -6.44
N VAL A 34 -21.91 2.70 -6.88
CA VAL A 34 -21.07 1.55 -6.49
C VAL A 34 -19.81 2.09 -5.87
N TYR A 35 -19.64 1.89 -4.57
CA TYR A 35 -18.44 2.20 -3.82
C TYR A 35 -17.59 0.94 -3.77
N SER A 36 -16.54 0.88 -4.55
CA SER A 36 -15.66 -0.28 -4.63
C SER A 36 -14.21 0.15 -4.65
N MET A 37 -13.40 -0.52 -3.85
CA MET A 37 -11.99 -0.23 -3.67
C MET A 37 -11.17 -1.51 -3.79
N LEU A 38 -10.05 -1.45 -4.51
CA LEU A 38 -9.08 -2.51 -4.62
C LEU A 38 -7.75 -2.04 -4.04
N LEU A 39 -7.19 -2.80 -3.10
CA LEU A 39 -5.83 -2.63 -2.59
C LEU A 39 -4.94 -3.71 -3.20
N SER A 40 -3.84 -3.31 -3.80
CA SER A 40 -2.84 -4.21 -4.38
C SER A 40 -1.44 -3.86 -3.89
N GLY A 41 -0.58 -4.85 -3.79
CA GLY A 41 0.80 -4.76 -3.30
C GLY A 41 1.17 -6.01 -2.51
N ASP A 42 2.48 -6.29 -2.40
CA ASP A 42 3.00 -7.40 -1.60
C ASP A 42 3.57 -6.88 -0.28
N GLY A 43 2.94 -7.22 0.83
CA GLY A 43 3.35 -6.81 2.18
C GLY A 43 4.44 -7.69 2.81
N THR A 44 4.96 -8.71 2.13
CA THR A 44 6.01 -9.58 2.66
C THR A 44 7.39 -9.05 2.32
N PHE A 45 8.10 -8.50 3.29
CA PHE A 45 9.46 -8.02 3.11
C PHE A 45 10.46 -9.17 3.20
N THR A 46 11.54 -9.10 2.40
CA THR A 46 12.63 -10.08 2.47
C THR A 46 13.27 -10.04 3.84
N GLY A 47 13.39 -11.20 4.49
CA GLY A 47 14.03 -11.32 5.79
C GLY A 47 15.53 -10.99 5.73
N THR A 48 16.05 -10.51 6.85
CA THR A 48 17.46 -10.11 6.99
C THR A 48 18.03 -10.52 8.36
N CYS A 49 19.26 -10.11 8.67
CA CYS A 49 19.86 -10.29 10.00
C CYS A 49 19.98 -8.95 10.72
N VAL A 50 20.16 -8.99 12.04
CA VAL A 50 20.42 -7.81 12.88
C VAL A 50 21.55 -6.94 12.29
N GLY A 51 21.43 -5.62 12.47
CA GLY A 51 22.39 -4.67 11.90
C GLY A 51 22.25 -4.45 10.39
N TYR A 52 21.12 -4.79 9.81
CA TYR A 52 20.82 -4.60 8.40
C TYR A 52 20.80 -3.11 8.00
N GLN A 53 21.00 -2.87 6.71
CA GLN A 53 20.79 -1.55 6.10
C GLN A 53 19.31 -1.27 5.88
N PRO A 54 18.89 -0.01 5.74
CA PRO A 54 17.50 0.35 5.49
C PRO A 54 16.86 -0.50 4.38
N ILE A 55 15.69 -1.03 4.65
CA ILE A 55 14.92 -1.84 3.69
C ILE A 55 14.14 -0.91 2.77
N ASN A 56 14.25 -1.14 1.47
CA ASN A 56 13.50 -0.37 0.49
C ASN A 56 11.99 -0.50 0.73
N ALA A 57 11.30 0.64 0.66
CA ALA A 57 9.86 0.69 0.74
C ALA A 57 9.20 -0.07 -0.42
N LYS A 58 8.10 -0.73 -0.13
CA LYS A 58 7.23 -1.34 -1.13
C LYS A 58 6.03 -0.45 -1.42
N GLU A 59 5.67 -0.34 -2.69
CA GLU A 59 4.52 0.43 -3.14
C GLU A 59 3.23 -0.40 -3.05
N PHE A 60 2.19 0.25 -2.56
CA PHE A 60 0.82 -0.26 -2.56
C PHE A 60 -0.05 0.71 -3.35
N THR A 61 -0.93 0.14 -4.16
CA THR A 61 -1.83 0.91 -5.01
C THR A 61 -3.27 0.68 -4.57
N ILE A 62 -3.97 1.77 -4.28
CA ILE A 62 -5.40 1.80 -3.99
C ILE A 62 -6.10 2.27 -5.25
N THR A 63 -7.00 1.47 -5.79
CA THR A 63 -7.78 1.80 -7.00
C THR A 63 -9.24 1.96 -6.66
N ASN A 64 -9.85 3.06 -7.08
CA ASN A 64 -11.30 3.18 -7.06
C ASN A 64 -11.89 2.39 -8.25
N SER A 65 -12.40 1.21 -7.98
CA SER A 65 -13.04 0.34 -8.98
C SER A 65 -14.57 0.54 -9.05
N GLY A 66 -15.09 1.54 -8.33
CA GLY A 66 -16.49 1.94 -8.36
C GLY A 66 -16.81 2.96 -9.46
N ASN A 67 -18.02 3.53 -9.40
CA ASN A 67 -18.49 4.54 -10.34
C ASN A 67 -18.77 5.91 -9.68
N VAL A 68 -18.37 6.07 -8.43
CA VAL A 68 -18.47 7.30 -7.63
C VAL A 68 -17.18 7.56 -6.89
N ASP A 69 -16.93 8.79 -6.48
CA ASP A 69 -15.76 9.16 -5.71
C ASP A 69 -15.70 8.37 -4.39
N LEU A 70 -14.51 7.86 -4.03
CA LEU A 70 -14.22 7.40 -2.69
C LEU A 70 -13.79 8.63 -1.88
N GLU A 71 -14.63 9.00 -0.92
CA GLU A 71 -14.38 10.15 -0.04
C GLU A 71 -13.91 9.69 1.34
N ASN A 72 -13.23 10.59 2.07
CA ASN A 72 -12.66 10.32 3.39
C ASN A 72 -11.78 9.07 3.40
N VAL A 73 -10.93 8.95 2.38
CA VAL A 73 -9.95 7.88 2.32
C VAL A 73 -8.95 8.08 3.44
N ASP A 74 -8.84 7.08 4.31
CA ASP A 74 -7.84 7.01 5.38
C ASP A 74 -7.01 5.75 5.21
N ILE A 75 -5.69 5.90 5.37
CA ILE A 75 -4.71 4.82 5.22
C ILE A 75 -3.88 4.76 6.49
N SER A 76 -3.88 3.61 7.12
CA SER A 76 -3.18 3.42 8.38
C SER A 76 -2.54 2.03 8.48
N ILE A 77 -1.52 1.92 9.33
CA ILE A 77 -0.97 0.63 9.73
C ILE A 77 -1.55 0.28 11.09
N THR A 78 -2.12 -0.91 11.20
CA THR A 78 -2.77 -1.43 12.41
C THR A 78 -2.11 -2.75 12.85
N GLY A 79 -2.45 -3.25 14.03
CA GLY A 79 -1.92 -4.50 14.58
C GLY A 79 -0.82 -4.29 15.62
N THR A 80 -0.30 -5.40 16.16
CA THR A 80 0.62 -5.41 17.31
C THR A 80 1.93 -4.68 17.00
N ASP A 81 2.49 -4.90 15.80
CA ASP A 81 3.78 -4.34 15.41
C ASP A 81 3.64 -3.13 14.45
N LYS A 82 2.49 -2.42 14.49
CA LYS A 82 2.24 -1.26 13.63
C LYS A 82 3.37 -0.22 13.68
N ASP A 83 3.94 -0.01 14.88
CA ASP A 83 5.01 0.96 15.12
C ASP A 83 6.39 0.50 14.60
N LYS A 84 6.49 -0.70 14.04
CA LYS A 84 7.70 -1.25 13.41
C LYS A 84 7.75 -1.02 11.91
N PHE A 85 6.72 -0.42 11.35
CA PHE A 85 6.63 -0.03 9.95
C PHE A 85 6.42 1.46 9.81
N GLU A 86 6.84 2.01 8.68
CA GLU A 86 6.64 3.40 8.29
C GLU A 86 5.75 3.43 7.05
N LEU A 87 4.74 4.30 7.09
CA LEU A 87 3.87 4.58 5.96
C LEU A 87 4.23 5.96 5.40
N SER A 88 4.42 6.04 4.11
CA SER A 88 4.64 7.29 3.38
C SER A 88 3.74 7.33 2.14
N GLY A 89 3.32 8.51 1.73
CA GLY A 89 2.47 8.69 0.57
C GLY A 89 1.71 10.01 0.59
N ASP A 90 0.92 10.22 -0.43
CA ASP A 90 0.09 11.39 -0.59
C ASP A 90 -1.10 11.34 0.41
N GLY A 91 -1.34 12.47 1.08
CA GLY A 91 -2.47 12.65 2.00
C GLY A 91 -3.82 12.88 1.29
N THR A 92 -3.98 12.41 0.06
CA THR A 92 -5.23 12.55 -0.69
C THR A 92 -6.36 11.80 0.02
N THR A 93 -7.47 12.51 0.24
CA THR A 93 -8.66 11.98 0.92
C THR A 93 -9.81 11.62 -0.02
N THR A 94 -9.62 11.78 -1.33
CA THR A 94 -10.64 11.48 -2.35
C THR A 94 -9.98 10.82 -3.56
N ILE A 95 -10.55 9.70 -4.04
CA ILE A 95 -10.10 9.01 -5.25
C ILE A 95 -11.28 8.94 -6.23
N GLN A 96 -11.13 9.54 -7.42
CA GLN A 96 -12.17 9.53 -8.46
C GLN A 96 -12.32 8.13 -9.08
N PRO A 97 -13.45 7.81 -9.72
CA PRO A 97 -13.64 6.53 -10.40
C PRO A 97 -12.54 6.23 -11.42
N ASN A 98 -11.97 5.03 -11.35
CA ASN A 98 -10.83 4.52 -12.12
C ASN A 98 -9.46 5.18 -11.80
N ASP A 99 -9.40 6.14 -10.89
CA ASP A 99 -8.13 6.69 -10.42
C ASP A 99 -7.48 5.79 -9.36
N THR A 100 -6.19 6.04 -9.15
CA THR A 100 -5.36 5.31 -8.19
C THR A 100 -4.64 6.26 -7.24
N LEU A 101 -4.47 5.82 -6.01
CA LEU A 101 -3.61 6.43 -5.00
C LEU A 101 -2.47 5.46 -4.67
N LYS A 102 -1.25 5.94 -4.61
CA LYS A 102 -0.07 5.16 -4.27
C LYS A 102 0.48 5.56 -2.92
N VAL A 103 0.79 4.55 -2.12
CA VAL A 103 1.49 4.71 -0.84
C VAL A 103 2.64 3.73 -0.76
N ALA A 104 3.62 4.03 0.07
CA ALA A 104 4.76 3.16 0.28
C ALA A 104 4.89 2.80 1.76
N VAL A 105 5.24 1.54 2.02
CA VAL A 105 5.51 1.03 3.37
C VAL A 105 6.90 0.45 3.43
N ALA A 106 7.63 0.73 4.50
CA ALA A 106 8.92 0.13 4.81
C ALA A 106 8.96 -0.35 6.26
N PRO A 107 9.66 -1.44 6.58
CA PRO A 107 10.06 -1.73 7.95
C PRO A 107 11.01 -0.65 8.48
N LYS A 108 10.90 -0.33 9.76
CA LYS A 108 11.87 0.56 10.42
C LYS A 108 13.24 -0.07 10.53
N ASP A 109 14.25 0.78 10.61
CA ASP A 109 15.63 0.36 10.78
C ASP A 109 15.92 -0.18 12.19
N SER A 110 17.00 -0.92 12.31
CA SER A 110 17.58 -1.35 13.61
C SER A 110 16.63 -2.14 14.51
N LEU A 111 15.68 -2.85 13.93
CA LEU A 111 14.81 -3.74 14.70
C LEU A 111 15.61 -4.92 15.26
N ALA A 112 15.26 -5.36 16.45
CA ALA A 112 15.81 -6.55 17.06
C ALA A 112 15.39 -7.83 16.31
N THR A 113 16.00 -8.96 16.67
CA THR A 113 15.58 -10.27 16.15
C THR A 113 14.11 -10.53 16.44
N GLY A 114 13.38 -10.96 15.43
CA GLY A 114 11.93 -11.24 15.57
C GLY A 114 11.20 -11.31 14.23
N ILE A 115 9.94 -11.69 14.32
CA ILE A 115 8.99 -11.65 13.21
C ILE A 115 7.97 -10.56 13.53
N TYR A 116 7.94 -9.54 12.69
CA TYR A 116 7.07 -8.37 12.84
C TYR A 116 5.88 -8.49 11.90
N ARG A 117 4.67 -8.30 12.43
CA ARG A 117 3.41 -8.41 11.70
C ARG A 117 2.52 -7.21 11.96
N ALA A 118 2.01 -6.63 10.90
CA ALA A 118 1.04 -5.55 10.94
C ALA A 118 0.06 -5.68 9.78
N THR A 119 -0.89 -4.78 9.69
CA THR A 119 -1.88 -4.76 8.61
C THR A 119 -1.95 -3.34 8.05
N LEU A 120 -1.71 -3.20 6.75
CA LEU A 120 -2.07 -1.98 6.03
C LEU A 120 -3.57 -1.98 5.83
N THR A 121 -4.23 -0.96 6.34
CA THR A 121 -5.70 -0.82 6.33
C THR A 121 -6.07 0.44 5.57
N VAL A 122 -6.98 0.32 4.64
CA VAL A 122 -7.54 1.44 3.87
C VAL A 122 -9.05 1.47 4.09
N THR A 123 -9.56 2.64 4.47
CA THR A 123 -10.99 2.89 4.65
C THR A 123 -11.44 4.04 3.75
N ALA A 124 -12.69 4.05 3.37
CA ALA A 124 -13.33 5.16 2.68
C ALA A 124 -14.83 5.17 3.00
N ALA A 125 -15.48 6.32 2.84
CA ALA A 125 -16.92 6.44 3.08
C ALA A 125 -17.71 5.49 2.16
N ASN A 126 -18.63 4.73 2.76
CA ASN A 126 -19.53 3.79 2.07
C ASN A 126 -18.86 2.63 1.31
N ALA A 127 -17.52 2.50 1.36
CA ALA A 127 -16.79 1.39 0.77
C ALA A 127 -16.45 0.32 1.82
N GLN A 128 -16.21 -0.91 1.37
CA GLN A 128 -15.68 -1.95 2.23
C GLN A 128 -14.21 -1.67 2.55
N ILE A 129 -13.79 -2.00 3.78
CA ILE A 129 -12.41 -1.88 4.22
C ILE A 129 -11.54 -2.82 3.39
N ALA A 130 -10.42 -2.30 2.86
CA ALA A 130 -9.41 -3.09 2.19
C ALA A 130 -8.17 -3.24 3.08
N THR A 131 -7.61 -4.44 3.16
CA THR A 131 -6.46 -4.73 4.02
C THR A 131 -5.42 -5.59 3.31
N THR A 132 -4.16 -5.42 3.70
CA THR A 132 -3.05 -6.28 3.29
C THR A 132 -2.15 -6.55 4.48
N GLU A 133 -1.75 -7.79 4.69
CA GLU A 133 -0.82 -8.14 5.74
C GLU A 133 0.60 -7.69 5.42
N LEU A 134 1.28 -7.14 6.43
CA LEU A 134 2.68 -6.76 6.39
C LEU A 134 3.48 -7.75 7.24
N GLN A 135 4.57 -8.28 6.70
CA GLN A 135 5.45 -9.16 7.44
C GLN A 135 6.92 -8.85 7.15
N PHE A 136 7.72 -8.75 8.21
CA PHE A 136 9.17 -8.61 8.12
C PHE A 136 9.85 -9.48 9.17
N THR A 137 10.97 -10.13 8.80
CA THR A 137 11.71 -11.02 9.70
C THR A 137 13.15 -10.54 9.85
N VAL A 138 13.59 -10.39 11.10
CA VAL A 138 15.01 -10.13 11.45
C VAL A 138 15.56 -11.35 12.19
N ASN A 139 16.61 -11.95 11.64
CA ASN A 139 17.23 -13.14 12.18
C ASN A 139 18.52 -12.80 12.94
N GLU A 140 18.96 -13.70 13.82
CA GLU A 140 20.34 -13.71 14.28
C GLU A 140 21.28 -14.13 13.15
N HIS A 141 22.56 -13.73 13.27
CA HIS A 141 23.60 -14.25 12.40
C HIS A 141 23.94 -15.70 12.76
N ASP A 142 23.90 -16.57 11.76
CA ASP A 142 24.38 -17.96 11.86
C ASP A 142 25.63 -18.13 10.98
N TYR A 143 26.82 -18.07 11.60
CA TYR A 143 28.05 -18.07 10.87
C TYR A 143 28.63 -19.48 10.65
N VAL A 144 29.06 -19.73 9.41
CA VAL A 144 29.92 -20.86 9.04
C VAL A 144 31.36 -20.36 8.95
N ALA A 145 32.25 -21.07 9.60
CA ALA A 145 33.66 -20.77 9.58
C ALA A 145 34.42 -21.62 8.52
N VAL A 146 35.19 -20.96 7.69
CA VAL A 146 36.10 -21.61 6.72
C VAL A 146 37.54 -21.13 6.99
N VAL A 147 38.41 -22.07 7.32
CA VAL A 147 39.81 -21.78 7.60
C VAL A 147 40.62 -21.75 6.31
N THR A 148 41.35 -20.67 6.07
CA THR A 148 42.40 -20.57 5.04
C THR A 148 43.73 -20.71 5.73
N PRO A 149 44.50 -21.80 5.52
CA PRO A 149 45.79 -21.99 6.17
C PRO A 149 46.81 -20.94 5.70
N PRO A 150 47.85 -20.66 6.51
CA PRO A 150 48.94 -19.78 6.12
C PRO A 150 49.74 -20.37 4.95
N ASN A 151 50.34 -19.50 4.18
CA ASN A 151 51.36 -19.86 3.18
C ASN A 151 52.69 -19.16 3.49
N CYS A 152 53.68 -19.26 2.59
CA CYS A 152 55.02 -18.71 2.83
C CYS A 152 55.05 -17.16 2.90
N THR A 153 54.02 -16.48 2.45
CA THR A 153 53.96 -15.01 2.33
C THR A 153 52.86 -14.39 3.14
N GLU A 154 51.76 -15.15 3.45
CA GLU A 154 50.60 -14.65 4.10
C GLU A 154 50.19 -15.47 5.32
N LYS A 155 49.70 -14.78 6.34
CA LYS A 155 49.13 -15.43 7.53
C LYS A 155 47.79 -16.07 7.15
N GLY A 156 47.48 -17.23 7.76
CA GLY A 156 46.18 -17.83 7.66
C GLY A 156 45.12 -16.98 8.32
N TYR A 157 43.84 -17.18 7.92
CA TYR A 157 42.70 -16.53 8.49
C TYR A 157 41.48 -17.44 8.43
N THR A 158 40.46 -17.11 9.21
CA THR A 158 39.16 -17.78 9.17
C THR A 158 38.14 -16.83 8.59
N THR A 159 37.43 -17.25 7.55
CA THR A 159 36.28 -16.50 7.02
C THR A 159 34.99 -17.00 7.66
N TYR A 160 34.23 -16.11 8.24
CA TYR A 160 32.91 -16.35 8.79
C TYR A 160 31.89 -15.81 7.84
N THR A 161 31.00 -16.68 7.31
CA THR A 161 29.91 -16.28 6.40
C THR A 161 28.57 -16.64 7.01
N CYS A 162 27.66 -15.68 7.09
CA CYS A 162 26.33 -15.91 7.62
C CYS A 162 25.49 -16.73 6.63
N ARG A 163 24.76 -17.73 7.14
CA ARG A 163 23.80 -18.54 6.34
C ARG A 163 22.50 -17.80 6.04
N ASN A 164 22.14 -16.86 6.90
CA ASN A 164 20.83 -16.17 6.85
C ASN A 164 20.88 -14.86 6.07
N CYS A 165 22.07 -14.34 5.76
CA CYS A 165 22.26 -13.10 4.99
C CYS A 165 23.64 -13.11 4.31
N SER A 166 23.97 -12.06 3.57
CA SER A 166 25.26 -11.94 2.86
C SER A 166 26.42 -11.45 3.73
N HIS A 167 26.22 -11.22 5.03
CA HIS A 167 27.25 -10.70 5.92
C HIS A 167 28.40 -11.72 6.09
N SER A 168 29.63 -11.25 5.93
CA SER A 168 30.84 -12.06 6.20
C SER A 168 31.96 -11.19 6.78
N TYR A 169 32.81 -11.81 7.56
CA TYR A 169 34.03 -11.16 8.09
C TYR A 169 35.17 -12.15 8.21
N LYS A 170 36.42 -11.62 8.30
CA LYS A 170 37.60 -12.41 8.55
C LYS A 170 38.03 -12.23 9.99
N GLY A 171 38.32 -13.37 10.65
CA GLY A 171 38.94 -13.44 11.97
C GLY A 171 40.35 -14.06 11.86
N ASN A 172 41.19 -13.70 12.79
CA ASN A 172 42.54 -14.29 12.93
C ASN A 172 42.50 -15.46 13.89
#